data_4785053284af21e0691cc8d5c54721e8
#
_entry.id   4785053284af21e0691cc8d5c54721e8
#
_cell.length_a   1.000
_cell.length_b   1.000
_cell.length_c   1.000
_cell.angle_alpha   90.00
_cell.angle_beta   90.00
_cell.angle_gamma   90.00
#
_symmetry.space_group_name_H-M   'P 1'
#
loop_
_entity.id
_entity.type
_entity.pdbx_description
1 polymer ?
#
loop_
_entity_poly.entity_id
_entity_poly.type
_entity_poly.pdbx_seq_one_letter_code
_entity_poly.pdbx_strand_id
1 'polypeptide(L)'
;MSKHRVSWKDYFMNIAREVATRSTCDRKHVGAVIVREKTILSTGYNGSIKGLPHCNEVGCEMVDGHCVRTTHAEANAIVQAAKNGIQINQSEIYVTASPCYDCFKLIANAGINVIYYDEFYRDKRIIEKSKEIGIQLASLED
;
A
#
# COMPACT_ATOMS: atom_id res chain seq x y z
N MET A 1 25.04 22.75 -13.05
CA MET A 1 24.50 21.38 -12.99
C MET A 1 23.85 21.15 -11.65
N SER A 2 22.69 20.55 -11.72
CA SER A 2 21.98 20.22 -10.49
C SER A 2 22.61 19.03 -9.79
N LYS A 3 22.76 19.17 -8.48
CA LYS A 3 23.21 18.07 -7.63
C LYS A 3 22.04 17.47 -6.85
N HIS A 4 20.84 17.75 -7.31
CA HIS A 4 19.65 17.29 -6.60
C HIS A 4 19.54 15.78 -6.63
N ARG A 5 19.39 15.22 -5.46
CA ARG A 5 18.95 13.84 -5.32
C ARG A 5 17.41 13.83 -5.32
N VAL A 6 16.84 12.70 -5.70
CA VAL A 6 15.41 12.49 -5.54
C VAL A 6 15.04 12.67 -4.06
N SER A 7 13.90 13.28 -3.79
CA SER A 7 13.42 13.42 -2.40
C SER A 7 13.11 12.05 -1.81
N TRP A 8 13.13 11.96 -0.48
CA TRP A 8 12.77 10.70 0.19
C TRP A 8 11.37 10.24 -0.17
N LYS A 9 10.43 11.17 -0.29
CA LYS A 9 9.05 10.82 -0.67
C LYS A 9 8.99 10.21 -2.06
N ASP A 10 9.66 10.84 -3.02
CA ASP A 10 9.69 10.33 -4.38
C ASP A 10 10.44 9.01 -4.46
N TYR A 11 11.54 8.90 -3.72
CA TYR A 11 12.34 7.69 -3.66
C TYR A 11 11.50 6.49 -3.22
N PHE A 12 10.82 6.62 -2.07
CA PHE A 12 10.01 5.51 -1.56
C PHE A 12 8.78 5.26 -2.41
N MET A 13 8.18 6.32 -2.99
CA MET A 13 7.05 6.10 -3.90
C MET A 13 7.50 5.42 -5.20
N ASN A 14 8.68 5.75 -5.70
CA ASN A 14 9.24 5.06 -6.86
C ASN A 14 9.47 3.59 -6.57
N ILE A 15 9.91 3.25 -5.35
CA ILE A 15 10.04 1.85 -4.95
C ILE A 15 8.66 1.18 -4.90
N ALA A 16 7.64 1.87 -4.35
CA ALA A 16 6.28 1.34 -4.34
C ALA A 16 5.78 1.08 -5.77
N ARG A 17 6.08 1.97 -6.70
CA ARG A 17 5.72 1.78 -8.11
C ARG A 17 6.42 0.56 -8.70
N GLU A 18 7.68 0.34 -8.35
CA GLU A 18 8.41 -0.84 -8.80
C GLU A 18 7.79 -2.11 -8.21
N VAL A 19 7.45 -2.09 -6.93
CA VAL A 19 6.77 -3.21 -6.28
C VAL A 19 5.45 -3.52 -6.99
N ALA A 20 4.72 -2.49 -7.40
CA ALA A 20 3.45 -2.65 -8.11
C ALA A 20 3.59 -3.44 -9.41
N THR A 21 4.77 -3.43 -10.03
CA THR A 21 4.99 -4.17 -11.28
C THR A 21 4.87 -5.68 -11.11
N ARG A 22 4.96 -6.17 -9.87
CA ARG A 22 4.79 -7.59 -9.58
C ARG A 22 3.34 -7.99 -9.38
N SER A 23 2.41 -7.04 -9.35
CA SER A 23 1.00 -7.34 -9.20
C SER A 23 0.52 -8.29 -10.29
N THR A 24 -0.31 -9.24 -9.92
CA THR A 24 -0.87 -10.23 -10.84
C THR A 24 -2.34 -9.95 -11.16
N CYS A 25 -2.86 -8.82 -10.68
CA CYS A 25 -4.23 -8.41 -11.00
C CYS A 25 -4.24 -7.56 -12.27
N ASP A 26 -4.99 -8.01 -13.28
CA ASP A 26 -5.06 -7.30 -14.57
C ASP A 26 -5.82 -5.99 -14.50
N ARG A 27 -6.62 -5.78 -13.43
CA ARG A 27 -7.46 -4.60 -13.32
C ARG A 27 -6.72 -3.39 -12.76
N LYS A 28 -5.81 -3.60 -11.81
CA LYS A 28 -5.04 -2.51 -11.22
C LYS A 28 -3.79 -3.07 -10.55
N HIS A 29 -2.69 -2.40 -10.79
CA HIS A 29 -1.42 -2.75 -10.19
C HIS A 29 -1.14 -1.77 -9.05
N VAL A 30 -1.06 -2.28 -7.83
CA VAL A 30 -0.80 -1.47 -6.64
C VAL A 30 0.41 -2.02 -5.90
N GLY A 31 1.25 -1.11 -5.43
CA GLY A 31 2.39 -1.46 -4.60
C GLY A 31 2.40 -0.64 -3.33
N ALA A 32 2.91 -1.22 -2.26
CA ALA A 32 3.00 -0.58 -0.96
C ALA A 32 4.36 -0.85 -0.33
N VAL A 33 4.92 0.16 0.34
CA VAL A 33 6.20 0.06 1.03
C VAL A 33 6.04 0.68 2.42
N ILE A 34 6.40 -0.07 3.45
CA ILE A 34 6.35 0.40 4.84
C ILE A 34 7.76 0.79 5.25
N VAL A 35 7.90 2.01 5.78
CA VAL A 35 9.19 2.62 6.05
C VAL A 35 9.20 3.20 7.47
N ARG A 36 10.31 3.08 8.18
CA ARG A 36 10.54 3.78 9.44
C ARG A 36 11.99 4.25 9.47
N GLU A 37 12.18 5.54 9.75
CA GLU A 37 13.51 6.13 9.81
C GLU A 37 14.35 5.83 8.56
N LYS A 38 13.73 6.00 7.39
CA LYS A 38 14.36 5.79 6.09
C LYS A 38 14.77 4.35 5.82
N THR A 39 14.27 3.40 6.61
CA THR A 39 14.54 1.98 6.43
C THR A 39 13.27 1.28 5.97
N ILE A 40 13.35 0.56 4.87
CA ILE A 40 12.22 -0.23 4.39
C ILE A 40 12.04 -1.44 5.31
N LEU A 41 10.85 -1.56 5.87
CA LEU A 41 10.51 -2.66 6.76
C LEU A 41 9.81 -3.80 6.03
N SER A 42 8.97 -3.46 5.06
CA SER A 42 8.17 -4.45 4.35
C SER A 42 7.65 -3.87 3.03
N THR A 43 7.32 -4.73 2.11
CA THR A 43 6.68 -4.36 0.84
C THR A 43 5.50 -5.29 0.58
N GLY A 44 4.59 -4.84 -0.28
CA GLY A 44 3.47 -5.68 -0.71
C GLY A 44 2.92 -5.20 -2.04
N TYR A 45 2.44 -6.13 -2.83
CA TYR A 45 1.70 -5.83 -4.05
C TYR A 45 0.40 -6.63 -4.03
N ASN A 46 -0.58 -6.21 -4.82
CA ASN A 46 -1.85 -6.93 -4.85
C ASN A 46 -1.69 -8.23 -5.64
N GLY A 47 -1.98 -9.32 -4.99
CA GLY A 47 -1.81 -10.65 -5.55
C GLY A 47 -2.65 -11.68 -4.84
N SER A 48 -2.82 -12.83 -5.48
CA SER A 48 -3.61 -13.94 -4.93
C SER A 48 -2.94 -14.54 -3.70
N ILE A 49 -3.72 -15.32 -2.97
CA ILE A 49 -3.19 -16.13 -1.86
C ILE A 49 -2.03 -16.98 -2.39
N LYS A 50 -0.93 -17.01 -1.66
CA LYS A 50 0.25 -17.79 -2.05
C LYS A 50 -0.13 -19.25 -2.28
N GLY A 51 0.19 -19.75 -3.45
CA GLY A 51 -0.12 -21.13 -3.83
C GLY A 51 -1.43 -21.28 -4.61
N LEU A 52 -2.24 -20.23 -4.71
CA LEU A 52 -3.45 -20.25 -5.53
C LEU A 52 -3.22 -19.51 -6.84
N PRO A 53 -4.06 -19.79 -7.87
CA PRO A 53 -3.89 -19.14 -9.17
C PRO A 53 -4.05 -17.63 -9.09
N HIS A 54 -3.36 -16.91 -9.95
CA HIS A 54 -3.41 -15.45 -10.06
C HIS A 54 -4.41 -15.00 -11.12
N CYS A 55 -4.88 -13.76 -11.02
CA CYS A 55 -5.82 -13.20 -11.98
C CYS A 55 -5.28 -13.26 -13.42
N ASN A 56 -3.99 -13.02 -13.60
CA ASN A 56 -3.38 -13.07 -14.94
C ASN A 56 -3.29 -14.50 -15.50
N GLU A 57 -3.55 -15.50 -14.69
CA GLU A 57 -3.58 -16.91 -15.13
C GLU A 57 -4.99 -17.41 -15.37
N VAL A 58 -5.92 -17.09 -14.49
CA VAL A 58 -7.28 -17.67 -14.49
C VAL A 58 -8.39 -16.60 -14.51
N GLY A 59 -8.04 -15.32 -14.57
CA GLY A 59 -9.00 -14.23 -14.55
C GLY A 59 -9.37 -13.79 -13.14
N CYS A 60 -10.02 -12.64 -13.06
CA CYS A 60 -10.45 -12.07 -11.78
C CYS A 60 -11.68 -12.80 -11.24
N GLU A 61 -11.77 -12.88 -9.93
CA GLU A 61 -12.93 -13.44 -9.23
C GLU A 61 -13.78 -12.27 -8.76
N MET A 62 -14.83 -11.95 -9.51
CA MET A 62 -15.60 -10.73 -9.29
C MET A 62 -16.76 -10.94 -8.35
N VAL A 63 -16.89 -10.06 -7.36
CA VAL A 63 -18.03 -10.00 -6.45
C VAL A 63 -18.40 -8.52 -6.29
N ASP A 64 -19.64 -8.17 -6.60
CA ASP A 64 -20.16 -6.81 -6.49
C ASP A 64 -19.25 -5.76 -7.15
N GLY A 65 -18.73 -6.07 -8.34
CA GLY A 65 -17.90 -5.18 -9.11
C GLY A 65 -16.43 -5.12 -8.67
N HIS A 66 -16.04 -5.94 -7.70
CA HIS A 66 -14.67 -5.99 -7.18
C HIS A 66 -14.08 -7.37 -7.34
N CYS A 67 -12.77 -7.42 -7.61
CA CYS A 67 -12.05 -8.70 -7.62
C CYS A 67 -11.71 -9.09 -6.19
N VAL A 68 -12.17 -10.26 -5.77
CA VAL A 68 -11.91 -10.77 -4.42
C VAL A 68 -10.82 -11.83 -4.40
N ARG A 69 -10.23 -12.14 -5.55
CA ARG A 69 -9.14 -13.12 -5.64
C ARG A 69 -7.86 -12.58 -5.02
N THR A 70 -7.59 -11.29 -5.20
CA THR A 70 -6.34 -10.70 -4.73
C THR A 70 -6.46 -10.16 -3.32
N THR A 71 -5.38 -10.30 -2.55
CA THR A 71 -5.17 -9.56 -1.31
C THR A 71 -4.55 -8.23 -1.70
N HIS A 72 -5.02 -7.14 -1.09
CA HIS A 72 -4.54 -5.81 -1.43
C HIS A 72 -3.08 -5.60 -1.03
N ALA A 73 -2.41 -4.70 -1.73
CA ALA A 73 -0.98 -4.43 -1.52
C ALA A 73 -0.66 -4.05 -0.07
N GLU A 74 -1.48 -3.19 0.52
CA GLU A 74 -1.27 -2.72 1.89
C GLU A 74 -1.40 -3.87 2.89
N ALA A 75 -2.42 -4.70 2.72
CA ALA A 75 -2.64 -5.86 3.57
C ALA A 75 -1.47 -6.84 3.42
N ASN A 76 -0.98 -7.06 2.20
CA ASN A 76 0.16 -7.93 1.96
C ASN A 76 1.43 -7.39 2.61
N ALA A 77 1.66 -6.08 2.58
CA ALA A 77 2.81 -5.48 3.24
C ALA A 77 2.76 -5.70 4.76
N ILE A 78 1.59 -5.54 5.36
CA ILE A 78 1.40 -5.76 6.79
C ILE A 78 1.60 -7.24 7.14
N VAL A 79 1.04 -8.13 6.34
CA VAL A 79 1.16 -9.58 6.55
C VAL A 79 2.61 -10.05 6.39
N GLN A 80 3.34 -9.51 5.41
CA GLN A 80 4.76 -9.83 5.24
C GLN A 80 5.57 -9.43 6.48
N ALA A 81 5.27 -8.26 7.04
CA ALA A 81 5.92 -7.83 8.28
C ALA A 81 5.60 -8.79 9.42
N ALA A 82 4.33 -9.16 9.57
CA ALA A 82 3.90 -10.09 10.62
C ALA A 82 4.58 -11.45 10.46
N LYS A 83 4.63 -11.97 9.24
CA LYS A 83 5.25 -13.25 8.94
C LYS A 83 6.73 -13.27 9.31
N ASN A 84 7.42 -12.16 9.10
CA ASN A 84 8.86 -12.07 9.33
C ASN A 84 9.22 -11.51 10.71
N GLY A 85 8.24 -11.27 11.57
CA GLY A 85 8.48 -10.78 12.93
C GLY A 85 8.99 -9.36 12.98
N ILE A 86 8.60 -8.51 12.02
CA ILE A 86 9.06 -7.13 11.93
C ILE A 86 8.00 -6.21 12.50
N GLN A 87 8.38 -5.40 13.49
CA GLN A 87 7.49 -4.39 14.05
C GLN A 87 7.33 -3.22 13.09
N ILE A 88 6.08 -2.82 12.84
CA ILE A 88 5.79 -1.73 11.92
C ILE A 88 5.03 -0.57 12.57
N ASN A 89 4.89 -0.57 13.89
CA ASN A 89 4.29 0.57 14.58
C ASN A 89 5.15 1.83 14.41
N GLN A 90 4.49 2.97 14.44
CA GLN A 90 5.14 4.29 14.29
C GLN A 90 5.94 4.38 12.98
N SER A 91 5.40 3.80 11.94
CA SER A 91 6.01 3.84 10.61
C SER A 91 5.14 4.66 9.65
N GLU A 92 5.60 4.76 8.44
CA GLU A 92 4.85 5.38 7.35
C GLU A 92 4.70 4.37 6.22
N ILE A 93 3.62 4.49 5.47
CA ILE A 93 3.38 3.61 4.32
C ILE A 93 3.26 4.47 3.06
N TYR A 94 3.95 4.03 2.01
CA TYR A 94 3.85 4.62 0.67
C TYR A 94 3.07 3.64 -0.19
N VAL A 95 1.98 4.11 -0.77
CA VAL A 95 1.13 3.26 -1.58
C VAL A 95 0.77 3.98 -2.88
N THR A 96 0.82 3.27 -3.99
CA THR A 96 0.61 3.89 -5.30
C THR A 96 -0.83 4.37 -5.51
N ALA A 97 -1.79 3.77 -4.80
CA ALA A 97 -3.18 4.23 -4.78
C ALA A 97 -3.65 4.30 -3.34
N SER A 98 -4.45 5.30 -2.99
CA SER A 98 -4.92 5.46 -1.62
C SER A 98 -5.67 4.20 -1.17
N PRO A 99 -5.55 3.82 0.12
CA PRO A 99 -6.14 2.58 0.59
C PRO A 99 -7.68 2.64 0.60
N CYS A 100 -8.30 1.49 0.40
CA CYS A 100 -9.73 1.35 0.67
C CYS A 100 -9.94 1.39 2.19
N TYR A 101 -11.19 1.47 2.60
CA TYR A 101 -11.49 1.58 4.03
C TYR A 101 -11.00 0.36 4.83
N ASP A 102 -11.16 -0.83 4.26
CA ASP A 102 -10.70 -2.06 4.93
C ASP A 102 -9.19 -2.04 5.17
N CYS A 103 -8.41 -1.66 4.17
CA CYS A 103 -6.96 -1.56 4.32
C CYS A 103 -6.57 -0.42 5.26
N PHE A 104 -7.31 0.69 5.22
CA PHE A 104 -7.09 1.80 6.13
C PHE A 104 -7.23 1.34 7.59
N LYS A 105 -8.24 0.53 7.90
CA LYS A 105 -8.42 0.00 9.25
C LYS A 105 -7.23 -0.84 9.68
N LEU A 106 -6.70 -1.67 8.78
CA LEU A 106 -5.51 -2.48 9.08
C LEU A 106 -4.29 -1.59 9.31
N ILE A 107 -4.10 -0.58 8.48
CA ILE A 107 -2.99 0.37 8.59
C ILE A 107 -3.05 1.08 9.95
N ALA A 108 -4.22 1.59 10.30
CA ALA A 108 -4.43 2.30 11.56
C ALA A 108 -4.13 1.40 12.76
N ASN A 109 -4.67 0.19 12.74
CA ASN A 109 -4.49 -0.75 13.85
C ASN A 109 -3.08 -1.30 13.94
N ALA A 110 -2.33 -1.27 12.84
CA ALA A 110 -0.93 -1.67 12.83
C ALA A 110 0.00 -0.61 13.44
N GLY A 111 -0.53 0.57 13.74
CA GLY A 111 0.25 1.65 14.34
C GLY A 111 1.02 2.50 13.33
N ILE A 112 0.63 2.45 12.07
CA ILE A 112 1.23 3.29 11.02
C ILE A 112 0.66 4.70 11.16
N ASN A 113 1.52 5.70 11.20
CA ASN A 113 1.14 7.08 11.50
C ASN A 113 0.92 7.95 10.29
N VAL A 114 1.50 7.59 9.16
CA VAL A 114 1.48 8.41 7.95
C VAL A 114 1.20 7.53 6.75
N ILE A 115 0.29 8.00 5.90
CA ILE A 115 -0.02 7.33 4.63
C ILE A 115 0.30 8.33 3.51
N TYR A 116 1.28 8.00 2.67
CA TYR A 116 1.57 8.74 1.44
C TYR A 116 0.97 7.97 0.28
N TYR A 117 0.21 8.64 -0.58
CA TYR A 117 -0.36 8.00 -1.75
C TYR A 117 -0.05 8.81 -3.00
N ASP A 118 0.01 8.11 -4.14
CA ASP A 118 0.26 8.73 -5.44
C ASP A 118 -1.05 9.17 -6.09
N GLU A 119 -2.02 8.27 -6.12
CA GLU A 119 -3.32 8.49 -6.74
C GLU A 119 -4.43 8.27 -5.73
N PHE A 120 -5.36 9.25 -5.59
CA PHE A 120 -6.52 9.05 -4.73
C PHE A 120 -7.52 8.16 -5.49
N TYR A 121 -7.75 6.98 -4.96
CA TYR A 121 -8.46 5.95 -5.69
C TYR A 121 -9.91 5.80 -5.32
N ARG A 122 -10.24 5.64 -4.04
CA ARG A 122 -11.57 5.15 -3.71
C ARG A 122 -12.38 5.89 -2.69
N ASP A 123 -12.01 5.76 -1.46
CA ASP A 123 -12.96 5.89 -0.36
C ASP A 123 -12.69 7.14 0.44
N LYS A 124 -13.64 8.09 0.35
CA LYS A 124 -13.48 9.37 1.04
C LYS A 124 -13.61 9.25 2.56
N ARG A 125 -14.12 8.12 3.06
CA ARG A 125 -14.22 7.91 4.51
C ARG A 125 -12.86 7.96 5.19
N ILE A 126 -11.80 7.57 4.48
CA ILE A 126 -10.46 7.60 5.06
C ILE A 126 -10.00 9.03 5.38
N ILE A 127 -10.49 10.04 4.65
CA ILE A 127 -10.13 11.43 4.88
C ILE A 127 -10.57 11.88 6.27
N GLU A 128 -11.83 11.64 6.60
CA GLU A 128 -12.38 12.03 7.92
C GLU A 128 -11.77 11.17 9.03
N LYS A 129 -11.70 9.88 8.81
CA LYS A 129 -11.21 8.95 9.85
C LYS A 129 -9.75 9.22 10.19
N SER A 130 -8.92 9.52 9.19
CA SER A 130 -7.51 9.83 9.45
C SER A 130 -7.36 11.06 10.33
N LYS A 131 -8.21 12.09 10.10
CA LYS A 131 -8.19 13.30 10.92
C LYS A 131 -8.61 13.00 12.35
N GLU A 132 -9.64 12.16 12.53
CA GLU A 132 -10.15 11.82 13.86
C GLU A 132 -9.12 11.11 14.72
N ILE A 133 -8.29 10.27 14.11
CA ILE A 133 -7.34 9.43 14.86
C ILE A 133 -5.90 9.90 14.72
N GLY A 134 -5.66 11.01 14.03
CA GLY A 134 -4.33 11.62 13.95
C GLY A 134 -3.36 10.96 12.98
N ILE A 135 -3.87 10.21 12.00
CA ILE A 135 -3.03 9.69 10.93
C ILE A 135 -2.91 10.75 9.84
N GLN A 136 -1.68 11.04 9.43
CA GLN A 136 -1.46 11.96 8.33
C GLN A 136 -1.71 11.23 7.01
N LEU A 137 -2.62 11.77 6.22
CA LEU A 137 -2.92 11.25 4.89
C LEU A 137 -2.49 12.31 3.88
N ALA A 138 -1.47 12.01 3.09
CA ALA A 138 -0.86 13.01 2.22
C ALA A 138 -0.70 12.48 0.80
N SER A 139 -1.14 13.29 -0.15
CA SER A 139 -0.81 13.06 -1.55
C SER A 139 0.66 13.39 -1.78
N LEU A 140 1.28 12.68 -2.70
CA LEU A 140 2.68 12.94 -3.04
C LEU A 140 2.85 14.33 -3.65
N GLU A 141 1.80 14.88 -4.25
CA GLU A 141 1.83 16.20 -4.87
C GLU A 141 1.68 17.35 -3.88
N ASP A 142 1.33 17.07 -2.64
CA ASP A 142 1.14 18.10 -1.61
C ASP A 142 2.45 18.59 -1.00
#